data_9248b939d4a9592df48c9eef21cb2ad6
#
_entry.id   9248b939d4a9592df48c9eef21cb2ad6
#
_cell.length_a   1.000
_cell.length_b   1.000
_cell.length_c   1.000
_cell.angle_alpha   90.00
_cell.angle_beta   90.00
_cell.angle_gamma   90.00
#
_symmetry.space_group_name_H-M   'P 1'
#
loop_
_entity.id
_entity.type
_entity.pdbx_description
1 polymer ?
#
loop_
_entity_poly.entity_id
_entity_poly.type
_entity_poly.pdbx_seq_one_letter_code
_entity_poly.pdbx_strand_id
1 'polypeptide(L)'
;VGSEMCIRDRIKGMLESCGGYVKAWDVVNEPISGKDSDGDGYYDLQSASQTDDNGVSGENFYWQDYLGDDYARIPIKFARKYFAESGGNPDELKLFINDYNLESDWDQNKKLKSLIHWIERWESDGETKVDGIGTQMHVSYYMNPATQASKENAIINMFTLLASTGKLIKITELDMGIVDAAGETILTENLTDEMQQNMSDFYQFIIEKYFEIIPVAQQYGITHWSPTDSPSENSFWRKGQPIGLWDLNYNRKPVYVGFLEGLRNGTASK
;
A
#
# COMPACT_ATOMS: atom_id res chain seq x y z
N VAL A 1 15.47 0.14 25.21
CA VAL A 1 16.11 1.50 25.24
C VAL A 1 16.86 1.76 23.95
N GLY A 2 17.73 0.84 23.46
CA GLY A 2 18.50 1.08 22.21
C GLY A 2 17.62 1.14 20.95
N SER A 3 16.67 0.24 20.80
CA SER A 3 15.80 0.17 19.62
C SER A 3 14.87 1.38 19.48
N GLU A 4 14.30 1.85 20.58
CA GLU A 4 13.48 3.07 20.60
C GLU A 4 14.31 4.32 20.25
N MET A 5 15.55 4.39 20.69
CA MET A 5 16.48 5.49 20.32
C MET A 5 16.76 5.51 18.82
N CYS A 6 16.91 4.35 18.17
CA CYS A 6 17.13 4.28 16.72
C CYS A 6 15.90 4.81 15.95
N ILE A 7 14.67 4.43 16.34
CA ILE A 7 13.45 4.97 15.75
C ILE A 7 13.39 6.49 15.93
N ARG A 8 13.62 6.96 17.14
CA ARG A 8 13.64 8.39 17.47
C ARG A 8 14.60 9.17 16.58
N ASP A 9 15.85 8.74 16.53
CA ASP A 9 16.91 9.46 15.83
C ASP A 9 16.67 9.47 14.31
N ARG A 10 16.15 8.37 13.74
CA ARG A 10 15.77 8.30 12.34
C ARG A 10 14.64 9.29 12.01
N ILE A 11 13.54 9.24 12.78
CA ILE A 11 12.38 10.11 12.55
C ILE A 11 12.77 11.59 12.73
N LYS A 12 13.52 11.90 13.79
CA LYS A 12 14.01 13.26 14.04
C LYS A 12 14.82 13.78 12.85
N GLY A 13 15.83 13.03 12.40
CA GLY A 13 16.68 13.44 11.29
C GLY A 13 15.92 13.66 9.99
N MET A 14 14.94 12.79 9.67
CA MET A 14 14.10 12.95 8.49
C MET A 14 13.23 14.21 8.56
N LEU A 15 12.54 14.44 9.67
CA LEU A 15 11.66 15.60 9.83
C LEU A 15 12.43 16.91 9.89
N GLU A 16 13.58 16.95 10.56
CA GLU A 16 14.48 18.12 10.57
C GLU A 16 14.97 18.45 9.15
N SER A 17 15.34 17.43 8.36
CA SER A 17 15.77 17.62 6.98
C SER A 17 14.65 18.16 6.06
N CYS A 18 13.41 17.83 6.34
CA CYS A 18 12.24 18.29 5.58
C CYS A 18 11.69 19.64 6.07
N GLY A 19 12.09 20.13 7.25
CA GLY A 19 11.70 21.45 7.78
C GLY A 19 10.19 21.70 7.81
N GLY A 20 9.37 20.69 8.09
CA GLY A 20 7.90 20.80 8.09
C GLY A 20 7.25 20.88 6.69
N TYR A 21 8.03 20.74 5.61
CA TYR A 21 7.50 20.78 4.24
C TYR A 21 6.71 19.52 3.87
N VAL A 22 7.23 18.32 4.23
CA VAL A 22 6.54 17.05 3.97
C VAL A 22 5.53 16.78 5.08
N LYS A 23 4.25 16.77 4.73
CA LYS A 23 3.13 16.73 5.68
C LYS A 23 2.46 15.37 5.81
N ALA A 24 2.83 14.40 4.99
CA ALA A 24 2.30 13.04 5.05
C ALA A 24 3.43 12.01 5.05
N TRP A 25 3.32 11.04 5.93
CA TRP A 25 4.32 9.99 6.12
C TRP A 25 3.66 8.64 6.30
N ASP A 26 4.18 7.62 5.65
CA ASP A 26 3.93 6.24 5.99
C ASP A 26 4.78 5.92 7.23
N VAL A 27 4.20 6.18 8.42
CA VAL A 27 4.92 6.13 9.70
C VAL A 27 5.23 4.71 10.15
N VAL A 28 4.43 3.76 9.69
CA VAL A 28 4.65 2.31 9.79
C VAL A 28 4.32 1.69 8.45
N ASN A 29 5.21 0.85 7.94
CA ASN A 29 5.05 0.15 6.67
C ASN A 29 5.06 -1.36 6.89
N GLU A 30 4.11 -2.06 6.26
CA GLU A 30 4.00 -3.52 6.19
C GLU A 30 3.99 -4.21 7.57
N PRO A 31 3.12 -3.78 8.50
CA PRO A 31 3.11 -4.38 9.83
C PRO A 31 2.48 -5.77 9.88
N ILE A 32 1.57 -6.12 8.94
CA ILE A 32 0.73 -7.32 9.06
C ILE A 32 1.37 -8.51 8.35
N SER A 33 1.48 -9.61 9.07
CA SER A 33 1.89 -10.90 8.50
C SER A 33 0.76 -11.56 7.67
N GLY A 34 0.95 -12.77 7.23
CA GLY A 34 -0.11 -13.61 6.63
C GLY A 34 -0.53 -14.75 7.55
N LYS A 35 -0.18 -14.72 8.84
CA LYS A 35 -0.43 -15.80 9.80
C LYS A 35 -1.33 -15.31 10.94
N ASP A 36 -2.20 -16.20 11.40
CA ASP A 36 -3.08 -16.06 12.57
C ASP A 36 -2.67 -17.19 13.53
N SER A 37 -1.67 -16.90 14.37
CA SER A 37 -1.01 -17.95 15.17
C SER A 37 -1.78 -18.34 16.42
N ASP A 38 -2.57 -17.43 16.97
CA ASP A 38 -3.37 -17.64 18.19
C ASP A 38 -4.83 -18.02 17.90
N GLY A 39 -5.26 -17.88 16.62
CA GLY A 39 -6.59 -18.28 16.16
C GLY A 39 -7.70 -17.30 16.55
N ASP A 40 -7.37 -16.03 16.80
CA ASP A 40 -8.34 -15.00 17.15
C ASP A 40 -9.14 -14.46 15.94
N GLY A 41 -8.73 -14.85 14.73
CA GLY A 41 -9.37 -14.46 13.48
C GLY A 41 -8.69 -13.31 12.75
N TYR A 42 -7.63 -12.74 13.31
CA TYR A 42 -6.80 -11.71 12.70
C TYR A 42 -5.38 -12.20 12.45
N TYR A 43 -4.71 -11.62 11.47
CA TYR A 43 -3.30 -11.89 11.25
C TYR A 43 -2.43 -11.16 12.28
N ASP A 44 -1.40 -11.85 12.73
CA ASP A 44 -0.38 -11.30 13.62
C ASP A 44 0.43 -10.19 12.94
N LEU A 45 1.16 -9.44 13.73
CA LEU A 45 2.21 -8.56 13.22
C LEU A 45 3.37 -9.37 12.62
N GLN A 46 4.09 -8.75 11.67
CA GLN A 46 5.31 -9.33 11.10
C GLN A 46 6.33 -9.66 12.20
N SER A 47 6.94 -10.86 12.13
CA SER A 47 8.00 -11.29 13.04
C SER A 47 9.04 -12.10 12.29
N ALA A 48 10.31 -12.00 12.69
CA ALA A 48 11.38 -12.79 12.11
C ALA A 48 11.12 -14.30 12.27
N SER A 49 10.45 -14.71 13.34
CA SER A 49 10.08 -16.10 13.59
C SER A 49 9.02 -16.66 12.63
N GLN A 50 8.27 -15.79 11.93
CA GLN A 50 7.20 -16.17 10.99
C GLN A 50 7.67 -16.30 9.54
N THR A 51 8.92 -15.91 9.24
CA THR A 51 9.46 -15.89 7.89
C THR A 51 10.20 -17.15 7.48
N ASP A 52 10.20 -18.17 8.33
CA ASP A 52 10.91 -19.45 8.13
C ASP A 52 10.50 -20.21 6.86
N ASP A 53 9.27 -20.01 6.37
CA ASP A 53 8.76 -20.70 5.17
C ASP A 53 9.48 -20.26 3.87
N ASN A 54 10.19 -19.13 3.88
CA ASN A 54 10.90 -18.57 2.73
C ASN A 54 12.43 -18.71 2.81
N GLY A 55 12.97 -19.37 3.83
CA GLY A 55 14.41 -19.59 3.99
C GLY A 55 15.23 -18.34 4.33
N VAL A 56 14.61 -17.26 4.78
CA VAL A 56 15.25 -15.96 5.07
C VAL A 56 15.15 -15.56 6.56
N SER A 57 14.76 -16.48 7.40
CA SER A 57 14.40 -16.26 8.82
C SER A 57 15.45 -15.55 9.66
N GLY A 58 16.73 -15.70 9.38
CA GLY A 58 17.81 -15.11 10.18
C GLY A 58 18.21 -13.69 9.80
N GLU A 59 17.71 -13.14 8.69
CA GLU A 59 18.17 -11.86 8.13
C GLU A 59 17.10 -10.75 8.24
N ASN A 60 15.84 -11.10 8.56
CA ASN A 60 14.76 -10.13 8.68
C ASN A 60 14.74 -9.47 10.06
N PHE A 61 14.51 -8.18 10.08
CA PHE A 61 14.39 -7.37 11.28
C PHE A 61 13.01 -6.74 11.35
N TYR A 62 12.29 -7.00 12.45
CA TYR A 62 10.99 -6.40 12.73
C TYR A 62 10.97 -5.73 14.10
N TRP A 63 10.46 -4.50 14.17
CA TRP A 63 10.48 -3.70 15.39
C TRP A 63 9.69 -4.31 16.54
N GLN A 64 8.57 -4.99 16.24
CA GLN A 64 7.72 -5.64 17.24
C GLN A 64 8.44 -6.77 17.99
N ASP A 65 9.41 -7.44 17.38
CA ASP A 65 10.21 -8.48 18.07
C ASP A 65 11.01 -7.91 19.24
N TYR A 66 11.29 -6.59 19.21
CA TYR A 66 12.12 -5.90 20.21
C TYR A 66 11.30 -4.98 21.11
N LEU A 67 10.17 -4.46 20.64
CA LEU A 67 9.38 -3.41 21.28
C LEU A 67 7.97 -3.85 21.64
N GLY A 68 7.59 -5.06 21.24
CA GLY A 68 6.26 -5.63 21.44
C GLY A 68 5.21 -5.08 20.47
N ASP A 69 4.00 -5.58 20.61
CA ASP A 69 2.88 -5.34 19.67
C ASP A 69 2.46 -3.87 19.57
N ASP A 70 2.72 -3.09 20.61
CA ASP A 70 2.37 -1.67 20.64
C ASP A 70 3.47 -0.75 20.06
N TYR A 71 4.48 -1.32 19.39
CA TYR A 71 5.63 -0.58 18.84
C TYR A 71 5.23 0.58 17.94
N ALA A 72 4.11 0.49 17.21
CA ALA A 72 3.64 1.52 16.28
C ALA A 72 3.33 2.86 16.98
N ARG A 73 2.99 2.84 18.26
CA ARG A 73 2.78 4.05 19.08
C ARG A 73 4.04 4.92 19.17
N ILE A 74 5.21 4.29 19.16
CA ILE A 74 6.51 4.96 19.32
C ILE A 74 6.83 5.88 18.13
N PRO A 75 6.86 5.41 16.86
CA PRO A 75 7.12 6.28 15.72
C PRO A 75 6.03 7.34 15.53
N ILE A 76 4.76 7.03 15.80
CA ILE A 76 3.66 8.01 15.74
C ILE A 76 3.91 9.17 16.71
N LYS A 77 4.26 8.87 17.96
CA LYS A 77 4.56 9.89 18.99
C LYS A 77 5.75 10.76 18.57
N PHE A 78 6.84 10.14 18.11
CA PHE A 78 8.02 10.88 17.68
C PHE A 78 7.78 11.71 16.43
N ALA A 79 7.01 11.19 15.46
CA ALA A 79 6.67 11.94 14.26
C ALA A 79 5.90 13.23 14.60
N ARG A 80 4.88 13.16 15.45
CA ARG A 80 4.14 14.36 15.87
C ARG A 80 5.01 15.34 16.61
N LYS A 81 5.84 14.87 17.55
CA LYS A 81 6.75 15.71 18.32
C LYS A 81 7.74 16.46 17.40
N TYR A 82 8.50 15.73 16.61
CA TYR A 82 9.58 16.33 15.82
C TYR A 82 9.09 17.11 14.61
N PHE A 83 7.90 16.80 14.07
CA PHE A 83 7.29 17.64 13.05
C PHE A 83 7.01 19.05 13.55
N ALA A 84 6.43 19.17 14.73
CA ALA A 84 6.21 20.47 15.38
C ALA A 84 7.52 21.19 15.69
N GLU A 85 8.51 20.48 16.25
CA GLU A 85 9.83 21.04 16.57
C GLU A 85 10.59 21.50 15.31
N SER A 86 10.34 20.88 14.15
CA SER A 86 10.94 21.26 12.86
C SER A 86 10.19 22.39 12.14
N GLY A 87 9.24 23.03 12.79
CA GLY A 87 8.49 24.18 12.26
C GLY A 87 7.24 23.81 11.45
N GLY A 88 6.85 22.54 11.43
CA GLY A 88 5.59 22.10 10.80
C GLY A 88 4.38 22.48 11.65
N ASN A 89 3.24 22.74 10.99
CA ASN A 89 1.97 22.91 11.68
C ASN A 89 1.38 21.52 12.02
N PRO A 90 1.24 21.15 13.32
CA PRO A 90 0.77 19.83 13.75
C PRO A 90 -0.58 19.40 13.14
N ASP A 91 -1.47 20.33 12.85
CA ASP A 91 -2.78 20.04 12.25
C ASP A 91 -2.69 19.55 10.80
N GLU A 92 -1.59 19.87 10.13
CA GLU A 92 -1.34 19.48 8.74
C GLU A 92 -0.67 18.10 8.63
N LEU A 93 -0.07 17.60 9.71
CA LEU A 93 0.61 16.30 9.71
C LEU A 93 -0.39 15.16 9.57
N LYS A 94 -0.16 14.28 8.57
CA LYS A 94 -0.94 13.06 8.34
C LYS A 94 -0.03 11.85 8.42
N LEU A 95 -0.34 10.94 9.34
CA LEU A 95 0.41 9.72 9.58
C LEU A 95 -0.40 8.52 9.11
N PHE A 96 0.16 7.78 8.16
CA PHE A 96 -0.45 6.61 7.55
C PHE A 96 0.21 5.32 8.06
N ILE A 97 -0.58 4.27 8.18
CA ILE A 97 -0.10 2.89 8.24
C ILE A 97 -0.31 2.31 6.85
N ASN A 98 0.76 1.83 6.23
CA ASN A 98 0.78 1.35 4.85
C ASN A 98 1.00 -0.16 4.81
N ASP A 99 0.27 -0.89 3.94
CA ASP A 99 0.48 -2.33 3.76
C ASP A 99 0.08 -2.80 2.36
N TYR A 100 0.57 -3.97 1.98
CA TYR A 100 0.31 -4.62 0.70
C TYR A 100 -0.73 -5.74 0.81
N ASN A 101 -1.28 -6.19 -0.31
CA ASN A 101 -2.27 -7.27 -0.41
C ASN A 101 -3.55 -7.01 0.42
N LEU A 102 -3.91 -5.76 0.66
CA LEU A 102 -5.16 -5.42 1.35
C LEU A 102 -6.40 -5.74 0.50
N GLU A 103 -6.22 -5.82 -0.83
CA GLU A 103 -7.20 -6.20 -1.86
C GLU A 103 -7.30 -7.72 -2.08
N SER A 104 -6.76 -8.54 -1.17
CA SER A 104 -6.68 -9.98 -1.33
C SER A 104 -8.05 -10.67 -1.43
N ASP A 105 -8.25 -11.50 -2.47
CA ASP A 105 -9.45 -12.28 -2.67
C ASP A 105 -9.39 -13.66 -2.00
N TRP A 106 -8.20 -14.25 -1.90
CA TRP A 106 -7.99 -15.60 -1.35
C TRP A 106 -8.31 -15.72 0.14
N ASP A 107 -8.24 -14.62 0.88
CA ASP A 107 -8.52 -14.56 2.31
C ASP A 107 -9.70 -13.62 2.64
N GLN A 108 -10.44 -13.18 1.64
CA GLN A 108 -11.60 -12.28 1.79
C GLN A 108 -11.22 -10.96 2.50
N ASN A 109 -10.12 -10.35 2.08
CA ASN A 109 -9.55 -9.14 2.68
C ASN A 109 -9.21 -9.29 4.18
N LYS A 110 -8.84 -10.51 4.62
CA LYS A 110 -8.49 -10.76 6.03
C LYS A 110 -7.30 -9.89 6.47
N LYS A 111 -6.31 -9.69 5.58
CA LYS A 111 -5.16 -8.82 5.89
C LYS A 111 -5.59 -7.39 6.19
N LEU A 112 -6.51 -6.81 5.42
CA LEU A 112 -7.06 -5.48 5.70
C LEU A 112 -7.84 -5.44 7.02
N LYS A 113 -8.68 -6.44 7.28
CA LYS A 113 -9.42 -6.52 8.55
C LYS A 113 -8.48 -6.59 9.74
N SER A 114 -7.37 -7.30 9.60
CA SER A 114 -6.32 -7.38 10.62
C SER A 114 -5.61 -6.04 10.81
N LEU A 115 -5.29 -5.32 9.73
CA LEU A 115 -4.69 -3.99 9.82
C LEU A 115 -5.62 -3.01 10.56
N ILE A 116 -6.92 -3.03 10.26
CA ILE A 116 -7.91 -2.19 10.96
C ILE A 116 -7.95 -2.54 12.46
N HIS A 117 -8.01 -3.83 12.79
CA HIS A 117 -7.97 -4.32 14.18
C HIS A 117 -6.71 -3.83 14.94
N TRP A 118 -5.53 -3.92 14.33
CA TRP A 118 -4.29 -3.44 14.95
C TRP A 118 -4.26 -1.92 15.12
N ILE A 119 -4.78 -1.16 14.15
CA ILE A 119 -4.90 0.29 14.29
C ILE A 119 -5.82 0.65 15.46
N GLU A 120 -6.98 0.00 15.59
CA GLU A 120 -7.90 0.20 16.73
C GLU A 120 -7.22 -0.11 18.06
N ARG A 121 -6.45 -1.20 18.14
CA ARG A 121 -5.64 -1.52 19.31
C ARG A 121 -4.63 -0.42 19.62
N TRP A 122 -3.89 0.07 18.63
CA TRP A 122 -2.90 1.12 18.88
C TRP A 122 -3.52 2.44 19.33
N GLU A 123 -4.70 2.78 18.84
CA GLU A 123 -5.44 3.97 19.23
C GLU A 123 -6.19 3.82 20.57
N SER A 124 -6.30 2.61 21.12
CA SER A 124 -7.03 2.34 22.37
C SER A 124 -6.41 2.99 23.62
N ASP A 125 -5.17 3.49 23.52
CA ASP A 125 -4.52 4.28 24.59
C ASP A 125 -5.09 5.70 24.74
N GLY A 126 -5.91 6.17 23.77
CA GLY A 126 -6.51 7.51 23.76
C GLY A 126 -5.53 8.65 23.41
N GLU A 127 -4.25 8.34 23.17
CA GLU A 127 -3.20 9.31 22.84
C GLU A 127 -2.70 9.12 21.39
N THR A 128 -2.58 7.86 20.95
CA THR A 128 -2.12 7.50 19.60
C THR A 128 -3.21 7.82 18.58
N LYS A 129 -2.85 8.50 17.50
CA LYS A 129 -3.75 8.80 16.39
C LYS A 129 -3.13 8.44 15.07
N VAL A 130 -3.78 7.56 14.32
CA VAL A 130 -3.50 7.22 12.92
C VAL A 130 -4.43 8.02 12.03
N ASP A 131 -3.90 8.88 11.17
CA ASP A 131 -4.72 9.75 10.32
C ASP A 131 -5.25 9.01 9.08
N GLY A 132 -4.51 8.04 8.55
CA GLY A 132 -4.89 7.36 7.33
C GLY A 132 -4.38 5.94 7.21
N ILE A 133 -4.93 5.23 6.22
CA ILE A 133 -4.49 3.90 5.81
C ILE A 133 -4.01 3.99 4.36
N GLY A 134 -2.78 3.53 4.13
CA GLY A 134 -2.21 3.34 2.81
C GLY A 134 -2.43 1.91 2.33
N THR A 135 -2.88 1.75 1.08
CA THR A 135 -2.90 0.47 0.38
C THR A 135 -1.92 0.52 -0.78
N GLN A 136 -0.93 -0.37 -0.78
CA GLN A 136 0.10 -0.35 -1.82
C GLN A 136 -0.48 -0.64 -3.20
N MET A 137 -1.35 -1.62 -3.32
CA MET A 137 -2.00 -2.04 -4.57
C MET A 137 -1.00 -2.45 -5.66
N HIS A 138 -0.10 -3.36 -5.32
CA HIS A 138 0.72 -4.07 -6.29
C HIS A 138 -0.12 -5.18 -6.94
N VAL A 139 -0.93 -4.82 -7.93
CA VAL A 139 -1.92 -5.71 -8.53
C VAL A 139 -1.43 -6.42 -9.79
N SER A 140 -2.22 -7.35 -10.30
CA SER A 140 -2.05 -7.93 -11.64
C SER A 140 -3.42 -8.05 -12.31
N TYR A 141 -3.47 -7.80 -13.62
CA TYR A 141 -4.60 -8.18 -14.44
C TYR A 141 -4.52 -9.67 -14.78
N TYR A 142 -5.61 -10.39 -14.67
CA TYR A 142 -5.69 -11.81 -14.97
C TYR A 142 -6.49 -12.06 -16.24
N MET A 143 -5.87 -12.72 -17.23
CA MET A 143 -6.54 -13.08 -18.49
C MET A 143 -7.64 -14.14 -18.30
N ASN A 144 -7.67 -14.83 -17.14
CA ASN A 144 -8.77 -15.69 -16.76
C ASN A 144 -9.94 -14.84 -16.23
N PRO A 145 -11.12 -14.81 -16.89
CA PRO A 145 -12.20 -13.90 -16.52
C PRO A 145 -12.78 -14.15 -15.11
N ALA A 146 -12.81 -15.40 -14.66
CA ALA A 146 -13.32 -15.72 -13.33
C ALA A 146 -12.37 -15.23 -12.23
N THR A 147 -11.06 -15.37 -12.43
CA THR A 147 -10.05 -14.85 -11.53
C THR A 147 -10.08 -13.32 -11.52
N GLN A 148 -10.16 -12.67 -12.69
CA GLN A 148 -10.23 -11.21 -12.80
C GLN A 148 -11.47 -10.66 -12.06
N ALA A 149 -12.63 -11.26 -12.24
CA ALA A 149 -13.85 -10.87 -11.54
C ALA A 149 -13.71 -11.02 -10.00
N SER A 150 -13.02 -12.06 -9.53
CA SER A 150 -12.71 -12.23 -8.10
C SER A 150 -11.85 -11.09 -7.56
N LYS A 151 -10.79 -10.70 -8.30
CA LYS A 151 -9.93 -9.58 -7.94
C LYS A 151 -10.67 -8.24 -7.90
N GLU A 152 -11.49 -7.97 -8.90
CA GLU A 152 -12.32 -6.75 -8.95
C GLU A 152 -13.28 -6.65 -7.77
N ASN A 153 -13.96 -7.75 -7.42
CA ASN A 153 -14.84 -7.80 -6.26
C ASN A 153 -14.08 -7.57 -4.95
N ALA A 154 -12.88 -8.14 -4.80
CA ALA A 154 -12.07 -7.96 -3.61
C ALA A 154 -11.56 -6.51 -3.47
N ILE A 155 -11.24 -5.83 -4.58
CA ILE A 155 -10.91 -4.40 -4.60
C ILE A 155 -12.10 -3.54 -4.17
N ILE A 156 -13.31 -3.82 -4.67
CA ILE A 156 -14.53 -3.13 -4.24
C ILE A 156 -14.77 -3.33 -2.73
N ASN A 157 -14.63 -4.56 -2.24
CA ASN A 157 -14.75 -4.87 -0.82
C ASN A 157 -13.69 -4.14 0.01
N MET A 158 -12.44 -4.10 -0.45
CA MET A 158 -11.36 -3.37 0.21
C MET A 158 -11.72 -1.88 0.36
N PHE A 159 -12.12 -1.21 -0.72
CA PHE A 159 -12.49 0.21 -0.65
C PHE A 159 -13.69 0.45 0.26
N THR A 160 -14.67 -0.47 0.27
CA THR A 160 -15.83 -0.39 1.16
C THR A 160 -15.41 -0.49 2.64
N LEU A 161 -14.54 -1.44 2.97
CA LEU A 161 -13.98 -1.58 4.32
C LEU A 161 -13.15 -0.36 4.72
N LEU A 162 -12.29 0.13 3.84
CA LEU A 162 -11.49 1.34 4.08
C LEU A 162 -12.36 2.56 4.31
N ALA A 163 -13.41 2.77 3.50
CA ALA A 163 -14.37 3.87 3.68
C ALA A 163 -15.06 3.83 5.05
N SER A 164 -15.37 2.62 5.56
CA SER A 164 -16.03 2.46 6.86
C SER A 164 -15.17 2.88 8.06
N THR A 165 -13.85 3.00 7.89
CA THR A 165 -12.93 3.39 8.97
C THR A 165 -13.01 4.87 9.33
N GLY A 166 -13.53 5.72 8.45
CA GLY A 166 -13.52 7.17 8.61
C GLY A 166 -12.13 7.82 8.46
N LYS A 167 -11.08 7.04 8.18
CA LYS A 167 -9.70 7.52 8.03
C LYS A 167 -9.43 8.02 6.61
N LEU A 168 -8.36 8.80 6.44
CA LEU A 168 -7.84 9.16 5.12
C LEU A 168 -7.35 7.91 4.41
N ILE A 169 -7.65 7.79 3.12
CA ILE A 169 -7.28 6.64 2.30
C ILE A 169 -6.38 7.09 1.15
N LYS A 170 -5.23 6.44 1.03
CA LYS A 170 -4.27 6.66 -0.04
C LYS A 170 -3.94 5.34 -0.73
N ILE A 171 -3.97 5.34 -2.06
CA ILE A 171 -3.27 4.32 -2.84
C ILE A 171 -1.81 4.77 -2.94
N THR A 172 -0.89 3.97 -2.41
CA THR A 172 0.48 4.43 -2.14
C THR A 172 1.48 4.01 -3.20
N GLU A 173 1.27 2.86 -3.86
CA GLU A 173 2.30 2.22 -4.67
C GLU A 173 1.69 1.48 -5.89
N LEU A 174 0.64 2.02 -6.48
CA LEU A 174 -0.09 1.34 -7.55
C LEU A 174 0.83 0.98 -8.72
N ASP A 175 0.99 -0.30 -8.95
CA ASP A 175 1.56 -0.87 -10.17
C ASP A 175 0.75 -2.09 -10.63
N MET A 176 0.95 -2.49 -11.89
CA MET A 176 0.15 -3.57 -12.45
C MET A 176 1.01 -4.49 -13.33
N GLY A 177 1.09 -5.76 -12.94
CA GLY A 177 1.53 -6.85 -13.80
C GLY A 177 0.38 -7.44 -14.61
N ILE A 178 0.65 -8.51 -15.35
CA ILE A 178 -0.34 -9.28 -16.09
C ILE A 178 -0.03 -10.77 -16.00
N VAL A 179 -1.09 -11.57 -15.88
CA VAL A 179 -1.04 -13.04 -15.74
C VAL A 179 -1.92 -13.66 -16.81
N ASP A 180 -1.41 -14.64 -17.53
CA ASP A 180 -2.16 -15.33 -18.58
C ASP A 180 -3.26 -16.26 -18.02
N ALA A 181 -4.00 -16.91 -18.91
CA ALA A 181 -5.06 -17.84 -18.54
C ALA A 181 -4.56 -19.13 -17.86
N ALA A 182 -3.28 -19.46 -17.99
CA ALA A 182 -2.63 -20.60 -17.34
C ALA A 182 -2.08 -20.25 -15.93
N GLY A 183 -2.05 -18.96 -15.58
CA GLY A 183 -1.53 -18.50 -14.31
C GLY A 183 -0.07 -18.05 -14.37
N GLU A 184 0.51 -17.91 -15.57
CA GLU A 184 1.89 -17.52 -15.76
C GLU A 184 2.03 -15.99 -15.96
N THR A 185 3.06 -15.41 -15.35
CA THR A 185 3.36 -13.98 -15.49
C THR A 185 3.82 -13.67 -16.93
N ILE A 186 3.22 -12.66 -17.53
CA ILE A 186 3.60 -12.16 -18.85
C ILE A 186 4.66 -11.07 -18.70
N LEU A 187 5.76 -11.21 -19.43
CA LEU A 187 6.83 -10.20 -19.50
C LEU A 187 6.52 -9.16 -20.58
N THR A 188 7.13 -7.98 -20.46
CA THR A 188 6.92 -6.83 -21.37
C THR A 188 7.09 -7.20 -22.84
N GLU A 189 8.08 -8.03 -23.17
CA GLU A 189 8.37 -8.47 -24.53
C GLU A 189 7.27 -9.35 -25.18
N ASN A 190 6.40 -9.92 -24.35
CA ASN A 190 5.32 -10.82 -24.77
C ASN A 190 3.92 -10.16 -24.72
N LEU A 191 3.86 -8.84 -24.46
CA LEU A 191 2.59 -8.12 -24.42
C LEU A 191 1.96 -7.99 -25.80
N THR A 192 0.67 -8.30 -25.89
CA THR A 192 -0.16 -7.98 -27.05
C THR A 192 -0.92 -6.67 -26.83
N ASP A 193 -1.45 -6.09 -27.91
CA ASP A 193 -2.28 -4.89 -27.84
C ASP A 193 -3.55 -5.13 -27.00
N GLU A 194 -4.16 -6.31 -27.09
CA GLU A 194 -5.31 -6.71 -26.27
C GLU A 194 -4.95 -6.72 -24.79
N MET A 195 -3.81 -7.31 -24.41
CA MET A 195 -3.34 -7.33 -23.03
C MET A 195 -3.12 -5.91 -22.49
N GLN A 196 -2.52 -5.05 -23.29
CA GLN A 196 -2.31 -3.64 -22.91
C GLN A 196 -3.65 -2.89 -22.72
N GLN A 197 -4.63 -3.16 -23.57
CA GLN A 197 -5.96 -2.55 -23.43
C GLN A 197 -6.65 -3.05 -22.14
N ASN A 198 -6.62 -4.35 -21.88
CA ASN A 198 -7.19 -4.92 -20.66
C ASN A 198 -6.56 -4.34 -19.39
N MET A 199 -5.24 -4.17 -19.37
CA MET A 199 -4.54 -3.49 -18.26
C MET A 199 -4.97 -2.02 -18.15
N SER A 200 -5.13 -1.33 -19.28
CA SER A 200 -5.61 0.06 -19.32
C SER A 200 -7.00 0.20 -18.70
N ASP A 201 -7.93 -0.68 -19.11
CA ASP A 201 -9.30 -0.69 -18.58
C ASP A 201 -9.32 -1.01 -17.08
N PHE A 202 -8.42 -1.87 -16.62
CA PHE A 202 -8.33 -2.22 -15.20
C PHE A 202 -7.73 -1.09 -14.35
N TYR A 203 -6.76 -0.32 -14.85
CA TYR A 203 -6.33 0.92 -14.19
C TYR A 203 -7.48 1.91 -14.04
N GLN A 204 -8.24 2.11 -15.12
CA GLN A 204 -9.41 2.98 -15.10
C GLN A 204 -10.43 2.51 -14.05
N PHE A 205 -10.76 1.22 -14.03
CA PHE A 205 -11.65 0.61 -13.05
C PHE A 205 -11.19 0.86 -11.61
N ILE A 206 -9.94 0.57 -11.27
CA ILE A 206 -9.40 0.75 -9.91
C ILE A 206 -9.56 2.20 -9.45
N ILE A 207 -9.17 3.14 -10.30
CA ILE A 207 -9.16 4.56 -9.96
C ILE A 207 -10.59 5.10 -9.85
N GLU A 208 -11.48 4.73 -10.76
CA GLU A 208 -12.89 5.10 -10.69
C GLU A 208 -13.54 4.56 -9.41
N LYS A 209 -13.28 3.29 -9.04
CA LYS A 209 -13.80 2.68 -7.79
C LYS A 209 -13.26 3.35 -6.54
N TYR A 210 -12.01 3.78 -6.53
CA TYR A 210 -11.48 4.60 -5.43
C TYR A 210 -12.29 5.88 -5.25
N PHE A 211 -12.54 6.63 -6.32
CA PHE A 211 -13.31 7.88 -6.24
C PHE A 211 -14.81 7.68 -6.00
N GLU A 212 -15.38 6.57 -6.47
CA GLU A 212 -16.79 6.23 -6.28
C GLU A 212 -17.10 5.83 -4.83
N ILE A 213 -16.24 4.98 -4.23
CA ILE A 213 -16.54 4.33 -2.95
C ILE A 213 -15.98 5.11 -1.77
N ILE A 214 -14.77 5.66 -1.88
CA ILE A 214 -14.15 6.41 -0.79
C ILE A 214 -14.80 7.80 -0.71
N PRO A 215 -15.39 8.18 0.45
CA PRO A 215 -15.94 9.52 0.64
C PRO A 215 -14.92 10.63 0.36
N VAL A 216 -15.34 11.73 -0.24
CA VAL A 216 -14.47 12.86 -0.63
C VAL A 216 -13.57 13.32 0.52
N ALA A 217 -14.10 13.39 1.74
CA ALA A 217 -13.35 13.82 2.91
C ALA A 217 -12.24 12.84 3.35
N GLN A 218 -12.30 11.60 2.86
CA GLN A 218 -11.31 10.57 3.15
C GLN A 218 -10.31 10.36 1.99
N GLN A 219 -10.55 10.92 0.81
CA GLN A 219 -9.68 10.77 -0.35
C GLN A 219 -8.40 11.59 -0.16
N TYR A 220 -7.26 10.91 -0.05
CA TYR A 220 -5.98 11.59 0.13
C TYR A 220 -5.14 11.65 -1.14
N GLY A 221 -5.10 10.57 -1.92
CA GLY A 221 -4.38 10.56 -3.19
C GLY A 221 -4.04 9.18 -3.73
N ILE A 222 -3.44 9.20 -4.93
CA ILE A 222 -2.95 8.01 -5.62
C ILE A 222 -1.51 8.27 -6.04
N THR A 223 -0.60 7.36 -5.69
CA THR A 223 0.79 7.35 -6.13
C THR A 223 1.05 6.11 -6.97
N HIS A 224 1.64 6.29 -8.14
CA HIS A 224 2.09 5.20 -8.99
C HIS A 224 3.49 4.75 -8.58
N TRP A 225 3.72 3.42 -8.52
CA TRP A 225 5.02 2.82 -8.19
C TRP A 225 5.78 2.54 -9.47
N SER A 226 6.93 3.20 -9.64
CA SER A 226 7.79 3.12 -10.83
C SER A 226 7.17 3.72 -12.12
N PRO A 227 7.77 4.77 -12.69
CA PRO A 227 7.24 5.39 -13.91
C PRO A 227 7.35 4.47 -15.13
N THR A 228 8.40 3.63 -15.20
CA THR A 228 8.69 2.77 -16.35
C THR A 228 8.45 1.29 -16.05
N ASP A 229 8.40 0.48 -17.09
CA ASP A 229 8.45 -0.97 -16.97
C ASP A 229 9.69 -1.41 -16.18
N SER A 230 9.60 -2.57 -15.56
CA SER A 230 10.75 -3.16 -14.88
C SER A 230 11.72 -3.77 -15.88
N PRO A 231 13.04 -3.44 -15.81
CA PRO A 231 14.02 -4.07 -16.66
C PRO A 231 14.11 -5.59 -16.45
N SER A 232 14.46 -6.32 -17.50
CA SER A 232 14.72 -7.77 -17.43
C SER A 232 16.02 -8.11 -16.71
N GLU A 233 16.91 -7.13 -16.52
CA GLU A 233 18.18 -7.26 -15.81
C GLU A 233 18.30 -6.18 -14.74
N ASN A 234 19.03 -6.47 -13.69
CA ASN A 234 19.33 -5.50 -12.60
C ASN A 234 18.09 -4.89 -11.92
N SER A 235 16.96 -5.59 -11.92
CA SER A 235 15.78 -5.21 -11.16
C SER A 235 15.47 -6.26 -10.11
N PHE A 236 15.09 -5.81 -8.91
CA PHE A 236 14.59 -6.67 -7.84
C PHE A 236 13.06 -6.75 -7.83
N TRP A 237 12.39 -5.72 -8.37
CA TRP A 237 10.95 -5.60 -8.33
C TRP A 237 10.33 -5.97 -9.67
N ARG A 238 9.45 -6.98 -9.68
CA ARG A 238 8.66 -7.44 -10.85
C ARG A 238 9.47 -7.50 -12.14
N LYS A 239 10.66 -8.10 -12.05
CA LYS A 239 11.68 -8.16 -13.10
C LYS A 239 11.09 -8.50 -14.47
N GLY A 240 11.30 -7.62 -15.46
CA GLY A 240 10.85 -7.80 -16.84
C GLY A 240 9.35 -7.56 -17.05
N GLN A 241 8.58 -7.20 -16.01
CA GLN A 241 7.14 -7.03 -16.14
C GLN A 241 6.75 -5.61 -16.59
N PRO A 242 5.56 -5.48 -17.23
CA PRO A 242 5.09 -4.23 -17.84
C PRO A 242 4.41 -3.27 -16.84
N ILE A 243 5.04 -3.00 -15.72
CA ILE A 243 4.44 -2.31 -14.57
C ILE A 243 4.30 -0.79 -14.74
N GLY A 244 5.06 -0.18 -15.65
CA GLY A 244 5.10 1.26 -15.82
C GLY A 244 3.97 1.82 -16.69
N LEU A 245 3.70 3.11 -16.53
CA LEU A 245 2.86 3.88 -17.46
C LEU A 245 3.63 4.26 -18.73
N TRP A 246 4.96 4.21 -18.66
CA TRP A 246 5.89 4.38 -19.80
C TRP A 246 6.70 3.09 -20.00
N ASP A 247 7.14 2.88 -21.22
CA ASP A 247 8.12 1.82 -21.52
C ASP A 247 9.54 2.23 -21.05
N LEU A 248 10.52 1.34 -21.25
CA LEU A 248 11.92 1.59 -20.89
C LEU A 248 12.59 2.69 -21.74
N ASN A 249 11.97 3.14 -22.82
CA ASN A 249 12.42 4.25 -23.65
C ASN A 249 11.63 5.55 -23.36
N TYR A 250 10.84 5.56 -22.28
CA TYR A 250 9.98 6.67 -21.88
C TYR A 250 8.86 7.02 -22.89
N ASN A 251 8.45 6.08 -23.74
CA ASN A 251 7.26 6.22 -24.55
C ASN A 251 6.02 5.89 -23.69
N ARG A 252 4.95 6.65 -23.85
CA ARG A 252 3.68 6.38 -23.18
C ARG A 252 3.09 5.07 -23.68
N LYS A 253 2.66 4.25 -22.74
CA LYS A 253 1.95 3.00 -23.03
C LYS A 253 0.43 3.23 -23.04
N PRO A 254 -0.38 2.32 -23.63
CA PRO A 254 -1.84 2.38 -23.56
C PRO A 254 -2.40 2.49 -22.13
N VAL A 255 -1.75 1.83 -21.17
CA VAL A 255 -2.13 1.89 -19.74
C VAL A 255 -2.11 3.30 -19.14
N TYR A 256 -1.29 4.22 -19.70
CA TYR A 256 -1.32 5.64 -19.32
C TYR A 256 -2.69 6.28 -19.57
N VAL A 257 -3.38 5.88 -20.64
CA VAL A 257 -4.70 6.42 -20.97
C VAL A 257 -5.73 5.98 -19.93
N GLY A 258 -5.76 4.69 -19.57
CA GLY A 258 -6.67 4.18 -18.54
C GLY A 258 -6.45 4.84 -17.18
N PHE A 259 -5.18 5.03 -16.79
CA PHE A 259 -4.85 5.77 -15.57
C PHE A 259 -5.38 7.22 -15.60
N LEU A 260 -5.16 7.93 -16.71
CA LEU A 260 -5.63 9.33 -16.89
C LEU A 260 -7.16 9.43 -16.91
N GLU A 261 -7.84 8.54 -17.66
CA GLU A 261 -9.31 8.56 -17.76
C GLU A 261 -9.95 8.22 -16.42
N GLY A 262 -9.38 7.28 -15.66
CA GLY A 262 -9.81 6.99 -14.30
C GLY A 262 -9.75 8.22 -13.40
N LEU A 263 -8.66 8.98 -13.44
CA LEU A 263 -8.53 10.23 -12.69
C LEU A 263 -9.55 11.29 -13.17
N ARG A 264 -9.71 11.44 -14.47
CA ARG A 264 -10.64 12.43 -15.05
C ARG A 264 -12.09 12.13 -14.69
N ASN A 265 -12.52 10.89 -14.87
CA ASN A 265 -13.89 10.46 -14.59
C ASN A 265 -14.20 10.48 -13.09
N GLY A 266 -13.27 9.98 -12.28
CA GLY A 266 -13.43 9.96 -10.83
C GLY A 266 -13.50 11.35 -10.19
N THR A 267 -12.84 12.35 -10.78
CA THR A 267 -12.89 13.73 -10.29
C THR A 267 -14.03 14.57 -10.89
N ALA A 268 -14.55 14.19 -12.05
CA ALA A 268 -15.63 14.92 -12.73
C ALA A 268 -17.02 14.73 -12.09
N SER A 269 -17.17 13.70 -11.26
CA SER A 269 -18.43 13.41 -10.56
C SER A 269 -18.60 14.18 -9.24
N LYS A 270 -17.73 15.16 -8.99
CA LYS A 270 -17.68 16.03 -7.82
C LYS A 270 -17.96 17.47 -8.24
#